data_526f5b12aa5389ce056b19d594657824
#
_entry.id   526f5b12aa5389ce056b19d594657824
#
_cell.length_a   1.000
_cell.length_b   1.000
_cell.length_c   1.000
_cell.angle_alpha   90.00
_cell.angle_beta   90.00
_cell.angle_gamma   90.00
#
_symmetry.space_group_name_H-M   'P 1'
#
loop_
_entity.id
_entity.type
_entity.pdbx_description
1 polymer ?
#
loop_
_entity_poly.entity_id
_entity_poly.type
_entity_poly.pdbx_seq_one_letter_code
_entity_poly.pdbx_strand_id
1 'polypeptide(L)'
;MVVLFFVFFEILAAVGVALNKKKDVSDYLAIETKDTQIHTKMAIIQMSNIAKIFFDKGVNTPQTKEIMYAASHSKDTKELARLRDRLYVLLQENYSYFQHYGVRQLHFHLPKAISFLRFHKPDRYGDSLWNARESIRYVNENLVPISCYEEGRIFNGFRNVFPLFYKNEFVGTVEISYSFLALQRTLLSIDSSSYLFLVSKKVADEKLFKSEHSHYTQSEFRDFLYDKATLQDVMELRLAKIYALNKKIAPEVQDRLQKGESFAVYFFDEDIYNEREIVVTFLAVKNLDAKTVAYIVHYKFDTFLELLLGKTRALFGVLTFVILLISFMLMAYLFYIKKKQKSIEDQATHDALTKIYNRYGINRVLSNKIYEYKRYQETFSIIFFDIDYFKNVNDTYGHDIGDFVLQNIAKIVSNNIRESDIFGRWGGEEFIVILPKTPLNEAVRVANKLRKSIESEHFGIEQKITCSFGVTEVREGDTASTLLKRADEYLYIAKESGRNCVVSDESVNNKLN
;
A
#
# COMPACT_ATOMS: atom_id res chain seq x y z
N MET A 1 8.14 2.53 23.24
CA MET A 1 9.10 1.79 22.38
C MET A 1 8.39 0.78 21.48
N VAL A 2 7.65 -0.22 22.00
CA VAL A 2 6.95 -1.25 21.19
C VAL A 2 5.94 -0.64 20.20
N VAL A 3 5.15 0.36 20.61
CA VAL A 3 4.20 1.07 19.74
C VAL A 3 4.92 1.79 18.60
N LEU A 4 6.05 2.45 18.87
CA LEU A 4 6.85 3.12 17.85
C LEU A 4 7.47 2.12 16.86
N PHE A 5 7.89 0.96 17.36
CA PHE A 5 8.37 -0.15 16.53
C PHE A 5 7.27 -0.65 15.59
N PHE A 6 6.07 -0.93 16.14
CA PHE A 6 4.92 -1.35 15.37
C PHE A 6 4.57 -0.36 14.26
N VAL A 7 4.39 0.93 14.60
CA VAL A 7 4.04 1.99 13.64
C VAL A 7 5.12 2.12 12.55
N PHE A 8 6.39 2.07 12.91
CA PHE A 8 7.49 2.17 11.94
C PHE A 8 7.46 1.01 10.93
N PHE A 9 7.31 -0.23 11.38
CA PHE A 9 7.29 -1.39 10.49
C PHE A 9 6.00 -1.47 9.66
N GLU A 10 4.85 -1.04 10.19
CA GLU A 10 3.61 -0.92 9.43
C GLU A 10 3.74 0.09 8.28
N ILE A 11 4.30 1.26 8.54
CA ILE A 11 4.57 2.25 7.49
C ILE A 11 5.51 1.67 6.43
N LEU A 12 6.58 1.01 6.84
CA LEU A 12 7.55 0.39 5.93
C LEU A 12 6.89 -0.69 5.06
N ALA A 13 6.08 -1.55 5.66
CA ALA A 13 5.32 -2.58 4.96
C ALA A 13 4.32 -1.97 3.98
N ALA A 14 3.55 -0.96 4.39
CA ALA A 14 2.60 -0.25 3.54
C ALA A 14 3.29 0.40 2.34
N VAL A 15 4.40 1.09 2.55
CA VAL A 15 5.19 1.71 1.47
C VAL A 15 5.74 0.64 0.53
N GLY A 16 6.33 -0.44 1.04
CA GLY A 16 6.87 -1.54 0.24
C GLY A 16 5.80 -2.21 -0.62
N VAL A 17 4.64 -2.51 -0.03
CA VAL A 17 3.49 -3.10 -0.75
C VAL A 17 2.93 -2.14 -1.80
N ALA A 18 2.83 -0.83 -1.49
CA ALA A 18 2.34 0.18 -2.43
C ALA A 18 3.27 0.35 -3.64
N LEU A 19 4.59 0.36 -3.42
CA LEU A 19 5.58 0.45 -4.50
C LEU A 19 5.55 -0.80 -5.39
N ASN A 20 5.47 -1.99 -4.79
CA ASN A 20 5.37 -3.24 -5.54
C ASN A 20 4.06 -3.30 -6.34
N LYS A 21 2.92 -2.92 -5.74
CA LYS A 21 1.63 -2.80 -6.43
C LYS A 21 1.74 -1.89 -7.66
N LYS A 22 2.32 -0.68 -7.48
CA LYS A 22 2.48 0.28 -8.58
C LYS A 22 3.30 -0.30 -9.73
N LYS A 23 4.39 -1.01 -9.42
CA LYS A 23 5.23 -1.68 -10.41
C LYS A 23 4.47 -2.79 -11.12
N ASP A 24 3.89 -3.74 -10.38
CA ASP A 24 3.18 -4.90 -10.93
C ASP A 24 2.02 -4.48 -11.84
N VAL A 25 1.25 -3.47 -11.43
CA VAL A 25 0.16 -2.90 -12.23
C VAL A 25 0.71 -2.21 -13.49
N SER A 26 1.79 -1.44 -13.38
CA SER A 26 2.42 -0.78 -14.53
C SER A 26 2.93 -1.79 -15.56
N ASP A 27 3.61 -2.84 -15.09
CA ASP A 27 4.13 -3.92 -15.94
C ASP A 27 2.98 -4.67 -16.63
N TYR A 28 1.91 -4.95 -15.88
CA TYR A 28 0.71 -5.57 -16.43
C TYR A 28 0.03 -4.71 -17.51
N LEU A 29 -0.18 -3.42 -17.27
CA LEU A 29 -0.78 -2.50 -18.25
C LEU A 29 0.09 -2.36 -19.53
N ALA A 30 1.40 -2.44 -19.39
CA ALA A 30 2.31 -2.46 -20.54
C ALA A 30 2.13 -3.74 -21.37
N ILE A 31 1.94 -4.90 -20.73
CA ILE A 31 1.64 -6.18 -21.40
C ILE A 31 0.29 -6.08 -22.12
N GLU A 32 -0.78 -5.62 -21.47
CA GLU A 32 -2.12 -5.46 -22.06
C GLU A 32 -2.10 -4.51 -23.28
N THR A 33 -1.30 -3.43 -23.20
CA THR A 33 -1.10 -2.52 -24.33
C THR A 33 -0.48 -3.25 -25.51
N LYS A 34 0.53 -4.07 -25.26
CA LYS A 34 1.23 -4.84 -26.29
C LYS A 34 0.35 -5.93 -26.90
N ASP A 35 -0.41 -6.64 -26.08
CA ASP A 35 -1.32 -7.70 -26.52
C ASP A 35 -2.44 -7.13 -27.39
N THR A 36 -3.07 -6.04 -26.96
CA THR A 36 -4.07 -5.33 -27.78
C THR A 36 -3.46 -4.84 -29.10
N GLN A 37 -2.22 -4.38 -29.09
CA GLN A 37 -1.50 -3.97 -30.31
C GLN A 37 -1.26 -5.16 -31.25
N ILE A 38 -0.89 -6.33 -30.72
CA ILE A 38 -0.68 -7.55 -31.51
C ILE A 38 -2.01 -8.01 -32.14
N HIS A 39 -3.08 -8.09 -31.36
CA HIS A 39 -4.41 -8.48 -31.87
C HIS A 39 -4.90 -7.53 -32.95
N THR A 40 -4.77 -6.22 -32.73
CA THR A 40 -5.12 -5.20 -33.73
C THR A 40 -4.29 -5.36 -35.01
N LYS A 41 -2.99 -5.57 -34.89
CA LYS A 41 -2.10 -5.79 -36.05
C LYS A 41 -2.47 -7.06 -36.82
N MET A 42 -2.78 -8.15 -36.11
CA MET A 42 -3.25 -9.40 -36.72
C MET A 42 -4.56 -9.21 -37.48
N ALA A 43 -5.53 -8.50 -36.91
CA ALA A 43 -6.80 -8.19 -37.59
C ALA A 43 -6.57 -7.36 -38.87
N ILE A 44 -5.70 -6.35 -38.83
CA ILE A 44 -5.34 -5.54 -40.01
C ILE A 44 -4.63 -6.39 -41.07
N ILE A 45 -3.69 -7.27 -40.69
CA ILE A 45 -3.02 -8.19 -41.61
C ILE A 45 -4.04 -9.14 -42.27
N GLN A 46 -4.96 -9.69 -41.50
CA GLN A 46 -6.04 -10.55 -42.02
C GLN A 46 -6.89 -9.82 -43.06
N MET A 47 -7.32 -8.60 -42.75
CA MET A 47 -8.07 -7.75 -43.70
C MET A 47 -7.25 -7.47 -44.96
N SER A 48 -5.97 -7.17 -44.83
CA SER A 48 -5.07 -6.92 -45.96
C SER A 48 -4.86 -8.17 -46.82
N ASN A 49 -4.78 -9.35 -46.22
CA ASN A 49 -4.69 -10.62 -46.96
C ASN A 49 -5.98 -10.91 -47.74
N ILE A 50 -7.15 -10.64 -47.12
CA ILE A 50 -8.46 -10.75 -47.81
C ILE A 50 -8.52 -9.76 -48.99
N ALA A 51 -8.08 -8.51 -48.80
CA ALA A 51 -8.03 -7.52 -49.87
C ALA A 51 -7.12 -7.99 -51.01
N LYS A 52 -5.98 -8.63 -50.71
CA LYS A 52 -5.10 -9.20 -51.72
C LYS A 52 -5.76 -10.35 -52.48
N ILE A 53 -6.45 -11.24 -51.79
CA ILE A 53 -7.22 -12.33 -52.44
C ILE A 53 -8.28 -11.74 -53.36
N PHE A 54 -9.04 -10.73 -52.94
CA PHE A 54 -10.03 -10.05 -53.77
C PHE A 54 -9.39 -9.38 -54.98
N PHE A 55 -8.24 -8.73 -54.76
CA PHE A 55 -7.47 -8.18 -55.89
C PHE A 55 -7.03 -9.28 -56.87
N ASP A 56 -6.33 -10.31 -56.41
CA ASP A 56 -5.73 -11.34 -57.25
C ASP A 56 -6.77 -12.19 -57.99
N LYS A 57 -7.90 -12.50 -57.34
CA LYS A 57 -8.92 -13.41 -57.90
C LYS A 57 -10.13 -12.71 -58.52
N GLY A 58 -10.49 -11.53 -58.01
CA GLY A 58 -11.72 -10.86 -58.40
C GLY A 58 -11.53 -9.60 -59.22
N VAL A 59 -10.38 -8.92 -59.11
CA VAL A 59 -10.12 -7.63 -59.75
C VAL A 59 -9.06 -7.68 -60.81
N ASN A 60 -7.94 -8.35 -60.58
CA ASN A 60 -6.76 -8.40 -61.43
C ASN A 60 -6.96 -9.37 -62.61
N THR A 61 -8.11 -9.32 -63.28
CA THR A 61 -8.48 -10.20 -64.41
C THR A 61 -7.95 -9.66 -65.72
N PRO A 62 -7.82 -10.53 -66.79
CA PRO A 62 -7.42 -10.07 -68.12
C PRO A 62 -8.33 -8.95 -68.66
N GLN A 63 -9.65 -9.06 -68.45
CA GLN A 63 -10.64 -8.09 -68.91
C GLN A 63 -10.46 -6.73 -68.22
N THR A 64 -10.26 -6.74 -66.87
CA THR A 64 -10.00 -5.52 -66.11
C THR A 64 -8.73 -4.80 -66.61
N LYS A 65 -7.65 -5.57 -66.83
CA LYS A 65 -6.36 -5.04 -67.32
C LYS A 65 -6.47 -4.44 -68.71
N GLU A 66 -7.19 -5.08 -69.60
CA GLU A 66 -7.44 -4.59 -70.94
C GLU A 66 -8.22 -3.26 -70.94
N ILE A 67 -9.29 -3.16 -70.11
CA ILE A 67 -10.02 -1.93 -69.96
C ILE A 67 -9.16 -0.81 -69.38
N MET A 68 -8.36 -1.11 -68.35
CA MET A 68 -7.48 -0.12 -67.74
C MET A 68 -6.34 0.31 -68.66
N TYR A 69 -5.82 -0.59 -69.48
CA TYR A 69 -4.84 -0.27 -70.51
C TYR A 69 -5.43 0.70 -71.56
N ALA A 70 -6.61 0.40 -72.10
CA ALA A 70 -7.30 1.29 -73.02
C ALA A 70 -7.57 2.67 -72.42
N ALA A 71 -8.01 2.69 -71.15
CA ALA A 71 -8.28 3.93 -70.42
C ALA A 71 -7.01 4.76 -70.16
N SER A 72 -5.87 4.12 -69.87
CA SER A 72 -4.59 4.81 -69.61
C SER A 72 -4.00 5.49 -70.89
N HIS A 73 -4.40 5.02 -72.02
CA HIS A 73 -3.93 5.54 -73.33
C HIS A 73 -4.91 6.47 -74.06
N SER A 74 -6.19 6.48 -73.61
CA SER A 74 -7.22 7.33 -74.21
C SER A 74 -7.22 8.73 -73.59
N LYS A 75 -7.42 9.74 -74.49
CA LYS A 75 -7.69 11.13 -74.10
C LYS A 75 -9.16 11.53 -74.40
N ASP A 76 -9.87 10.66 -75.11
CA ASP A 76 -11.25 10.92 -75.50
C ASP A 76 -12.19 10.70 -74.32
N THR A 77 -12.91 11.73 -73.91
CA THR A 77 -13.84 11.72 -72.79
C THR A 77 -15.01 10.76 -72.97
N LYS A 78 -15.48 10.56 -74.21
CA LYS A 78 -16.55 9.63 -74.53
C LYS A 78 -16.08 8.17 -74.42
N GLU A 79 -14.87 7.91 -74.89
CA GLU A 79 -14.26 6.59 -74.76
C GLU A 79 -14.00 6.26 -73.28
N LEU A 80 -13.44 7.18 -72.52
CA LEU A 80 -13.19 7.02 -71.08
C LEU A 80 -14.49 6.75 -70.34
N ALA A 81 -15.60 7.42 -70.67
CA ALA A 81 -16.91 7.15 -70.09
C ALA A 81 -17.38 5.72 -70.40
N ARG A 82 -17.29 5.30 -71.66
CA ARG A 82 -17.68 3.95 -72.07
C ARG A 82 -16.83 2.86 -71.38
N LEU A 83 -15.52 3.08 -71.26
CA LEU A 83 -14.64 2.14 -70.57
C LEU A 83 -14.91 2.08 -69.07
N ARG A 84 -15.28 3.19 -68.43
CA ARG A 84 -15.71 3.26 -67.03
C ARG A 84 -16.96 2.47 -66.77
N ASP A 85 -18.00 2.66 -67.61
CA ASP A 85 -19.27 1.92 -67.50
C ASP A 85 -19.04 0.42 -67.71
N ARG A 86 -18.19 0.05 -68.68
CA ARG A 86 -17.82 -1.36 -68.90
C ARG A 86 -17.11 -1.97 -67.68
N LEU A 87 -16.20 -1.24 -67.06
CA LEU A 87 -15.52 -1.70 -65.85
C LEU A 87 -16.46 -1.82 -64.67
N TYR A 88 -17.40 -0.88 -64.55
CA TYR A 88 -18.41 -0.92 -63.48
C TYR A 88 -19.30 -2.16 -63.63
N VAL A 89 -19.88 -2.41 -64.77
CA VAL A 89 -20.72 -3.59 -65.02
C VAL A 89 -19.93 -4.89 -64.83
N LEU A 90 -18.65 -4.95 -65.24
CA LEU A 90 -17.81 -6.14 -65.07
C LEU A 90 -17.58 -6.51 -63.60
N LEU A 91 -17.43 -5.53 -62.69
CA LEU A 91 -17.00 -5.77 -61.33
C LEU A 91 -18.02 -5.44 -60.25
N GLN A 92 -19.26 -4.98 -60.60
CA GLN A 92 -20.23 -4.60 -59.61
C GLN A 92 -20.70 -5.77 -58.71
N GLU A 93 -20.80 -6.99 -59.26
CA GLU A 93 -21.13 -8.20 -58.48
C GLU A 93 -19.97 -8.53 -57.53
N ASN A 94 -18.75 -8.47 -58.00
CA ASN A 94 -17.57 -8.67 -57.16
C ASN A 94 -17.51 -7.62 -56.02
N TYR A 95 -17.79 -6.35 -56.33
CA TYR A 95 -17.84 -5.31 -55.34
C TYR A 95 -18.94 -5.54 -54.31
N SER A 96 -20.14 -5.94 -54.73
CA SER A 96 -21.25 -6.31 -53.83
C SER A 96 -20.82 -7.48 -52.93
N TYR A 97 -20.17 -8.48 -53.46
CA TYR A 97 -19.63 -9.59 -52.69
C TYR A 97 -18.53 -9.12 -51.69
N PHE A 98 -17.61 -8.24 -52.06
CA PHE A 98 -16.57 -7.71 -51.19
C PHE A 98 -17.16 -6.89 -50.02
N GLN A 99 -18.27 -6.19 -50.27
CA GLN A 99 -18.96 -5.42 -49.21
C GLN A 99 -19.45 -6.31 -48.07
N HIS A 100 -19.86 -7.56 -48.32
CA HIS A 100 -20.21 -8.53 -47.26
C HIS A 100 -19.01 -8.86 -46.33
N TYR A 101 -17.79 -8.70 -46.84
CA TYR A 101 -16.55 -8.86 -46.07
C TYR A 101 -16.01 -7.53 -45.53
N GLY A 102 -16.82 -6.49 -45.53
CA GLY A 102 -16.47 -5.20 -44.93
C GLY A 102 -15.68 -4.25 -45.84
N VAL A 103 -15.48 -4.59 -47.12
CA VAL A 103 -14.87 -3.65 -48.08
C VAL A 103 -15.81 -2.47 -48.26
N ARG A 104 -15.31 -1.28 -47.98
CA ARG A 104 -16.06 -0.02 -48.12
C ARG A 104 -15.87 0.62 -49.47
N GLN A 105 -14.63 0.59 -50.00
CA GLN A 105 -14.29 1.21 -51.26
C GLN A 105 -13.52 0.25 -52.19
N LEU A 106 -13.96 0.19 -53.42
CA LEU A 106 -13.19 -0.30 -54.55
C LEU A 106 -13.02 0.90 -55.49
N HIS A 107 -11.75 1.30 -55.76
CA HIS A 107 -11.45 2.51 -56.48
C HIS A 107 -10.28 2.28 -57.43
N PHE A 108 -10.50 2.61 -58.69
CA PHE A 108 -9.50 2.49 -59.78
C PHE A 108 -8.92 3.86 -60.10
N HIS A 109 -7.60 3.90 -60.33
CA HIS A 109 -6.88 5.11 -60.70
C HIS A 109 -6.04 4.84 -61.94
N LEU A 110 -6.05 5.78 -62.88
CA LEU A 110 -5.11 5.83 -63.99
C LEU A 110 -3.71 6.26 -63.47
N PRO A 111 -2.65 6.07 -64.31
CA PRO A 111 -1.32 6.60 -63.99
C PRO A 111 -1.35 8.06 -63.54
N LYS A 112 -0.40 8.48 -62.69
CA LYS A 112 -0.36 9.79 -62.03
C LYS A 112 -1.53 10.05 -61.08
N ALA A 113 -2.09 8.97 -60.50
CA ALA A 113 -3.14 9.02 -59.46
C ALA A 113 -4.42 9.76 -59.90
N ILE A 114 -4.82 9.63 -61.15
CA ILE A 114 -6.10 10.21 -61.64
C ILE A 114 -7.23 9.24 -61.31
N SER A 115 -8.24 9.71 -60.60
CA SER A 115 -9.42 8.91 -60.26
C SER A 115 -10.17 8.49 -61.53
N PHE A 116 -10.27 7.17 -61.77
CA PHE A 116 -10.97 6.63 -62.92
C PHE A 116 -12.38 6.15 -62.57
N LEU A 117 -12.55 5.26 -61.58
CA LEU A 117 -13.83 4.72 -61.18
C LEU A 117 -13.88 4.48 -59.68
N ARG A 118 -14.84 5.09 -58.99
CA ARG A 118 -15.22 4.81 -57.59
C ARG A 118 -16.49 3.99 -57.55
N PHE A 119 -16.45 2.75 -57.14
CA PHE A 119 -17.67 1.92 -57.04
C PHE A 119 -18.70 2.46 -56.04
N HIS A 120 -18.23 3.09 -54.94
CA HIS A 120 -19.08 3.70 -53.94
C HIS A 120 -19.65 5.08 -54.33
N LYS A 121 -19.09 5.76 -55.37
CA LYS A 121 -19.58 7.06 -55.93
C LYS A 121 -19.20 7.13 -57.42
N PRO A 122 -19.93 6.36 -58.28
CA PRO A 122 -19.53 6.22 -59.70
C PRO A 122 -19.52 7.53 -60.49
N ASP A 123 -20.36 8.49 -60.07
CA ASP A 123 -20.49 9.79 -60.75
C ASP A 123 -19.32 10.75 -60.44
N ARG A 124 -18.40 10.35 -59.58
CA ARG A 124 -17.26 11.20 -59.17
C ARG A 124 -15.94 10.62 -59.65
N TYR A 125 -15.35 11.23 -60.69
CA TYR A 125 -14.12 10.80 -61.35
C TYR A 125 -13.34 11.97 -61.91
N GLY A 126 -12.12 11.71 -62.42
CA GLY A 126 -11.26 12.66 -63.13
C GLY A 126 -10.41 13.58 -62.26
N ASP A 127 -10.64 13.58 -60.94
CA ASP A 127 -9.84 14.37 -60.03
C ASP A 127 -8.46 13.74 -59.76
N SER A 128 -7.43 14.60 -59.66
CA SER A 128 -6.10 14.16 -59.24
C SER A 128 -6.03 13.91 -57.74
N LEU A 129 -5.52 12.74 -57.42
CA LEU A 129 -5.31 12.32 -56.02
C LEU A 129 -3.84 12.40 -55.60
N TRP A 130 -2.96 12.87 -56.49
CA TRP A 130 -1.50 12.89 -56.30
C TRP A 130 -1.06 13.55 -54.99
N ASN A 131 -1.61 14.73 -54.69
CA ASN A 131 -1.34 15.48 -53.47
C ASN A 131 -2.32 15.18 -52.30
N ALA A 132 -3.38 14.41 -52.57
CA ALA A 132 -4.42 14.15 -51.59
C ALA A 132 -4.33 12.74 -50.98
N ARG A 133 -3.64 11.81 -51.67
CA ARG A 133 -3.62 10.39 -51.32
C ARG A 133 -2.19 9.85 -51.47
N GLU A 134 -1.50 9.82 -50.34
CA GLU A 134 -0.09 9.41 -50.27
C GLU A 134 0.11 7.94 -50.61
N SER A 135 -0.82 7.06 -50.18
CA SER A 135 -0.79 5.63 -50.52
C SER A 135 -0.87 5.39 -52.02
N ILE A 136 -1.71 6.13 -52.76
CA ILE A 136 -1.85 6.02 -54.21
C ILE A 136 -0.61 6.56 -54.90
N ARG A 137 -0.08 7.73 -54.46
CA ARG A 137 1.17 8.30 -54.97
C ARG A 137 2.31 7.31 -54.78
N TYR A 138 2.47 6.73 -53.57
CA TYR A 138 3.53 5.76 -53.28
C TYR A 138 3.53 4.58 -54.24
N VAL A 139 2.34 3.99 -54.52
CA VAL A 139 2.25 2.86 -55.45
C VAL A 139 2.52 3.29 -56.90
N ASN A 140 2.15 4.51 -57.31
CA ASN A 140 2.49 5.04 -58.63
C ASN A 140 4.00 5.26 -58.80
N GLU A 141 4.72 5.67 -57.77
CA GLU A 141 6.16 5.94 -57.80
C GLU A 141 7.01 4.66 -57.68
N ASN A 142 6.59 3.75 -56.78
CA ASN A 142 7.39 2.58 -56.41
C ASN A 142 6.95 1.27 -57.08
N LEU A 143 5.76 1.23 -57.66
CA LEU A 143 5.17 0.07 -58.35
C LEU A 143 5.04 -1.19 -57.50
N VAL A 144 4.97 -1.02 -56.16
CA VAL A 144 4.75 -2.09 -55.18
C VAL A 144 3.49 -1.84 -54.39
N PRO A 145 2.76 -2.89 -53.97
CA PRO A 145 1.56 -2.72 -53.16
C PRO A 145 1.87 -2.16 -51.78
N ILE A 146 0.90 -1.43 -51.21
CA ILE A 146 0.99 -0.92 -49.85
C ILE A 146 -0.31 -1.16 -49.06
N SER A 147 -0.18 -1.45 -47.76
CA SER A 147 -1.30 -1.49 -46.82
C SER A 147 -1.02 -0.52 -45.70
N CYS A 148 -1.89 0.45 -45.49
CA CYS A 148 -1.71 1.50 -44.49
C CYS A 148 -3.04 2.05 -44.00
N TYR A 149 -3.01 2.75 -42.87
CA TYR A 149 -4.10 3.65 -42.50
C TYR A 149 -3.83 5.02 -43.17
N GLU A 150 -4.86 5.56 -43.77
CA GLU A 150 -4.77 6.86 -44.41
C GLU A 150 -6.08 7.63 -44.29
N GLU A 151 -5.96 8.92 -44.01
CA GLU A 151 -7.07 9.85 -43.99
C GLU A 151 -7.53 10.17 -45.41
N GLY A 152 -8.81 10.12 -45.62
CA GLY A 152 -9.41 10.48 -46.90
C GLY A 152 -10.29 11.70 -46.82
N ARG A 153 -10.53 12.36 -47.94
CA ARG A 153 -11.46 13.51 -48.02
C ARG A 153 -12.93 13.14 -47.76
N ILE A 154 -13.26 11.85 -47.95
CA ILE A 154 -14.60 11.31 -47.78
C ILE A 154 -14.64 10.41 -46.53
N PHE A 155 -13.67 9.51 -46.41
CA PHE A 155 -13.59 8.53 -45.31
C PHE A 155 -12.14 8.27 -44.93
N ASN A 156 -11.93 8.09 -43.64
CA ASN A 156 -10.71 7.54 -43.09
C ASN A 156 -10.79 6.01 -43.12
N GLY A 157 -9.66 5.33 -43.31
CA GLY A 157 -9.71 3.88 -43.29
C GLY A 157 -8.37 3.19 -43.64
N PHE A 158 -8.45 1.88 -43.57
CA PHE A 158 -7.32 1.00 -43.92
C PHE A 158 -7.31 0.75 -45.40
N ARG A 159 -6.24 1.18 -46.05
CA ARG A 159 -6.09 1.19 -47.50
C ARG A 159 -5.15 0.07 -47.92
N ASN A 160 -5.61 -0.70 -48.94
CA ASN A 160 -4.78 -1.66 -49.63
C ASN A 160 -4.73 -1.22 -51.09
N VAL A 161 -3.60 -0.71 -51.55
CA VAL A 161 -3.42 -0.18 -52.90
C VAL A 161 -2.48 -1.10 -53.66
N PHE A 162 -2.94 -1.54 -54.82
CA PHE A 162 -2.25 -2.51 -55.67
C PHE A 162 -1.94 -1.88 -57.00
N PRO A 163 -0.74 -2.08 -57.58
CA PRO A 163 -0.44 -1.69 -58.95
C PRO A 163 -1.06 -2.67 -59.97
N LEU A 164 -1.55 -2.15 -61.09
CA LEU A 164 -2.05 -2.94 -62.20
C LEU A 164 -1.06 -2.88 -63.37
N PHE A 165 -0.80 -4.05 -63.94
CA PHE A 165 0.08 -4.19 -65.11
C PHE A 165 -0.64 -4.96 -66.22
N TYR A 166 -0.47 -4.49 -67.45
CA TYR A 166 -0.89 -5.19 -68.66
C TYR A 166 0.25 -5.23 -69.65
N LYS A 167 0.65 -6.42 -70.15
CA LYS A 167 1.80 -6.61 -71.04
C LYS A 167 3.08 -5.93 -70.51
N ASN A 168 3.35 -6.05 -69.20
CA ASN A 168 4.48 -5.44 -68.52
C ASN A 168 4.43 -3.89 -68.38
N GLU A 169 3.36 -3.25 -68.80
CA GLU A 169 3.18 -1.82 -68.67
C GLU A 169 2.30 -1.49 -67.48
N PHE A 170 2.67 -0.47 -66.70
CA PHE A 170 1.87 0.03 -65.58
C PHE A 170 0.67 0.81 -66.12
N VAL A 171 -0.53 0.34 -65.82
CA VAL A 171 -1.80 0.90 -66.32
C VAL A 171 -2.62 1.62 -65.24
N GLY A 172 -2.13 1.64 -64.02
CA GLY A 172 -2.78 2.33 -62.92
C GLY A 172 -2.77 1.55 -61.62
N THR A 173 -3.61 1.97 -60.69
CA THR A 173 -3.69 1.35 -59.35
C THR A 173 -5.14 1.02 -59.00
N VAL A 174 -5.30 0.05 -58.10
CA VAL A 174 -6.58 -0.31 -57.47
C VAL A 174 -6.46 -0.18 -55.95
N GLU A 175 -7.40 0.52 -55.35
CA GLU A 175 -7.58 0.61 -53.90
C GLU A 175 -8.74 -0.26 -53.48
N ILE A 176 -8.50 -1.14 -52.49
CA ILE A 176 -9.51 -1.89 -51.71
C ILE A 176 -9.37 -1.45 -50.27
N SER A 177 -10.41 -0.80 -49.71
CA SER A 177 -10.29 -0.22 -48.38
C SER A 177 -11.40 -0.61 -47.45
N TYR A 178 -11.05 -0.62 -46.18
CA TYR A 178 -11.91 -0.98 -45.06
C TYR A 178 -12.15 0.22 -44.12
N SER A 179 -13.32 0.24 -43.46
CA SER A 179 -13.64 1.23 -42.43
C SER A 179 -13.14 0.76 -41.06
N PHE A 180 -13.18 1.65 -40.07
CA PHE A 180 -13.05 1.28 -38.67
C PHE A 180 -14.10 0.26 -38.22
N LEU A 181 -15.33 0.36 -38.70
CA LEU A 181 -16.39 -0.60 -38.40
C LEU A 181 -16.02 -2.03 -38.85
N ALA A 182 -15.38 -2.18 -40.02
CA ALA A 182 -14.90 -3.49 -40.47
C ALA A 182 -13.80 -4.05 -39.56
N LEU A 183 -12.87 -3.21 -39.13
CA LEU A 183 -11.86 -3.61 -38.15
C LEU A 183 -12.47 -3.96 -36.80
N GLN A 184 -13.43 -3.17 -36.32
CA GLN A 184 -14.15 -3.45 -35.07
C GLN A 184 -14.81 -4.83 -35.11
N ARG A 185 -15.50 -5.18 -36.18
CA ARG A 185 -16.15 -6.49 -36.36
C ARG A 185 -15.13 -7.63 -36.40
N THR A 186 -13.99 -7.40 -37.04
CA THR A 186 -12.89 -8.38 -37.05
C THR A 186 -12.31 -8.58 -35.63
N LEU A 187 -12.11 -7.51 -34.87
CA LEU A 187 -11.61 -7.58 -33.49
C LEU A 187 -12.62 -8.27 -32.57
N LEU A 188 -13.92 -7.96 -32.70
CA LEU A 188 -15.01 -8.59 -31.94
C LEU A 188 -15.14 -10.11 -32.22
N SER A 189 -14.66 -10.59 -33.38
CA SER A 189 -14.59 -12.04 -33.65
C SER A 189 -13.44 -12.74 -32.89
N ILE A 190 -12.48 -11.98 -32.38
CA ILE A 190 -11.31 -12.49 -31.63
C ILE A 190 -11.64 -12.51 -30.13
N ASP A 191 -12.27 -11.47 -29.63
CA ASP A 191 -12.67 -11.37 -28.23
C ASP A 191 -14.06 -10.70 -28.09
N SER A 192 -14.70 -10.87 -26.92
CA SER A 192 -16.03 -10.28 -26.60
C SER A 192 -15.95 -8.87 -25.98
N SER A 193 -14.80 -8.22 -26.07
CA SER A 193 -14.52 -6.88 -25.52
C SER A 193 -15.26 -5.78 -26.31
N SER A 194 -15.06 -4.53 -25.94
CA SER A 194 -15.62 -3.39 -26.70
C SER A 194 -14.49 -2.56 -27.29
N TYR A 195 -14.68 -2.17 -28.55
CA TYR A 195 -13.74 -1.31 -29.25
C TYR A 195 -14.46 -0.05 -29.76
N LEU A 196 -13.89 1.13 -29.49
CA LEU A 196 -14.30 2.39 -30.08
C LEU A 196 -13.15 3.03 -30.83
N PHE A 197 -13.47 3.95 -31.73
CA PHE A 197 -12.49 4.61 -32.58
C PHE A 197 -12.60 6.12 -32.42
N LEU A 198 -11.48 6.72 -32.05
CA LEU A 198 -11.29 8.15 -31.90
C LEU A 198 -10.47 8.68 -33.08
N VAL A 199 -10.97 9.69 -33.77
CA VAL A 199 -10.27 10.38 -34.86
C VAL A 199 -9.84 11.75 -34.36
N SER A 200 -8.62 12.16 -34.64
CA SER A 200 -8.14 13.50 -34.30
C SER A 200 -9.04 14.57 -34.95
N LYS A 201 -9.57 15.47 -34.14
CA LYS A 201 -10.40 16.59 -34.60
C LYS A 201 -9.64 17.46 -35.59
N LYS A 202 -8.37 17.75 -35.33
CA LYS A 202 -7.52 18.50 -36.24
C LYS A 202 -7.42 17.85 -37.61
N VAL A 203 -7.23 16.53 -37.65
CA VAL A 203 -7.15 15.77 -38.90
C VAL A 203 -8.50 15.77 -39.63
N ALA A 204 -9.60 15.61 -38.90
CA ALA A 204 -10.93 15.68 -39.48
C ALA A 204 -11.19 17.06 -40.12
N ASP A 205 -10.86 18.13 -39.42
CA ASP A 205 -11.09 19.51 -39.88
C ASP A 205 -10.21 19.87 -41.10
N GLU A 206 -8.97 19.37 -41.15
CA GLU A 206 -8.02 19.67 -42.23
C GLU A 206 -8.24 18.81 -43.50
N LYS A 207 -8.68 17.57 -43.37
CA LYS A 207 -8.70 16.59 -44.48
C LYS A 207 -10.09 16.30 -45.03
N LEU A 208 -11.14 16.29 -44.20
CA LEU A 208 -12.49 15.92 -44.63
C LEU A 208 -13.22 17.05 -45.34
N PHE A 209 -14.08 16.69 -46.28
CA PHE A 209 -15.08 17.63 -46.79
C PHE A 209 -16.10 17.96 -45.71
N LYS A 210 -16.60 19.19 -45.66
CA LYS A 210 -17.59 19.63 -44.68
C LYS A 210 -18.83 18.75 -44.62
N SER A 211 -19.30 18.21 -45.76
CA SER A 211 -20.43 17.28 -45.83
C SER A 211 -20.19 15.95 -45.06
N GLU A 212 -18.94 15.55 -44.92
CA GLU A 212 -18.57 14.25 -44.31
C GLU A 212 -18.34 14.32 -42.80
N HIS A 213 -18.31 15.52 -42.20
CA HIS A 213 -18.21 15.70 -40.75
C HIS A 213 -19.41 15.08 -40.00
N SER A 214 -20.55 14.88 -40.68
CA SER A 214 -21.71 14.20 -40.11
C SER A 214 -21.46 12.76 -39.68
N HIS A 215 -20.40 12.11 -40.19
CA HIS A 215 -19.98 10.75 -39.80
C HIS A 215 -19.31 10.69 -38.44
N TYR A 216 -18.99 11.83 -37.85
CA TYR A 216 -18.30 11.91 -36.56
C TYR A 216 -19.17 12.61 -35.52
N THR A 217 -18.91 12.34 -34.24
CA THR A 217 -19.57 13.00 -33.10
C THR A 217 -18.56 13.31 -32.01
N GLN A 218 -18.87 14.29 -31.17
CA GLN A 218 -18.00 14.71 -30.07
C GLN A 218 -17.74 13.55 -29.10
N SER A 219 -16.50 13.44 -28.66
CA SER A 219 -16.11 12.52 -27.59
C SER A 219 -15.80 13.27 -26.29
N GLU A 220 -15.65 12.54 -25.20
CA GLU A 220 -15.20 13.06 -23.91
C GLU A 220 -13.71 13.49 -23.93
N PHE A 221 -12.96 13.02 -24.93
CA PHE A 221 -11.56 13.38 -25.13
C PHE A 221 -11.45 14.63 -26.01
N ARG A 222 -10.97 15.72 -25.47
CA ARG A 222 -11.07 17.09 -25.98
C ARG A 222 -10.74 17.26 -27.47
N ASP A 223 -9.69 16.58 -27.97
CA ASP A 223 -9.15 16.78 -29.32
C ASP A 223 -9.52 15.64 -30.29
N PHE A 224 -10.52 14.83 -29.90
CA PHE A 224 -10.91 13.64 -30.64
C PHE A 224 -12.42 13.56 -30.84
N LEU A 225 -12.81 12.91 -31.94
CA LEU A 225 -14.20 12.63 -32.32
C LEU A 225 -14.40 11.13 -32.43
N TYR A 226 -15.59 10.63 -32.07
CA TYR A 226 -15.98 9.25 -32.37
C TYR A 226 -16.37 9.08 -33.83
N ASP A 227 -15.99 7.94 -34.43
CA ASP A 227 -16.59 7.43 -35.66
C ASP A 227 -17.98 6.88 -35.34
N LYS A 228 -19.05 7.52 -35.84
CA LYS A 228 -20.44 7.16 -35.52
C LYS A 228 -20.81 5.74 -35.93
N ALA A 229 -20.23 5.22 -37.03
CA ALA A 229 -20.54 3.87 -37.49
C ALA A 229 -20.11 2.82 -36.45
N THR A 230 -19.02 3.07 -35.72
CA THR A 230 -18.55 2.16 -34.68
C THR A 230 -19.36 2.21 -33.41
N LEU A 231 -20.09 3.28 -33.15
CA LEU A 231 -20.99 3.39 -31.98
C LEU A 231 -22.26 2.57 -32.15
N GLN A 232 -22.75 2.42 -33.40
CA GLN A 232 -24.00 1.73 -33.70
C GLN A 232 -23.97 0.23 -33.39
N ASP A 233 -22.81 -0.39 -33.50
CA ASP A 233 -22.62 -1.82 -33.21
C ASP A 233 -22.43 -2.12 -31.71
N VAL A 234 -22.38 -1.09 -30.85
CA VAL A 234 -22.28 -1.24 -29.39
C VAL A 234 -23.67 -1.12 -28.77
N MET A 235 -24.04 -2.09 -27.92
CA MET A 235 -25.32 -2.05 -27.20
C MET A 235 -25.47 -0.72 -26.44
N GLU A 236 -26.66 -0.09 -26.51
CA GLU A 236 -26.93 1.23 -25.93
C GLU A 236 -26.56 1.33 -24.43
N LEU A 237 -26.96 0.33 -23.63
CA LEU A 237 -26.63 0.27 -22.21
C LEU A 237 -25.11 0.20 -21.95
N ARG A 238 -24.36 -0.53 -22.78
CA ARG A 238 -22.91 -0.64 -22.71
C ARG A 238 -22.25 0.67 -23.11
N LEU A 239 -22.78 1.33 -24.13
CA LEU A 239 -22.29 2.61 -24.60
C LEU A 239 -22.46 3.72 -23.54
N ALA A 240 -23.60 3.78 -22.85
CA ALA A 240 -23.84 4.72 -21.76
C ALA A 240 -22.80 4.55 -20.62
N LYS A 241 -22.46 3.31 -20.28
CA LYS A 241 -21.42 3.01 -19.28
C LYS A 241 -20.03 3.45 -19.76
N ILE A 242 -19.71 3.21 -21.04
CA ILE A 242 -18.44 3.65 -21.63
C ILE A 242 -18.32 5.18 -21.59
N TYR A 243 -19.38 5.92 -21.91
CA TYR A 243 -19.36 7.39 -21.85
C TYR A 243 -19.14 7.90 -20.42
N ALA A 244 -19.82 7.29 -19.44
CA ALA A 244 -19.64 7.65 -18.04
C ALA A 244 -18.19 7.39 -17.58
N LEU A 245 -17.61 6.24 -17.97
CA LEU A 245 -16.21 5.91 -17.70
C LEU A 245 -15.26 6.90 -18.39
N ASN A 246 -15.45 7.17 -19.68
CA ASN A 246 -14.61 8.08 -20.45
C ASN A 246 -14.58 9.49 -19.87
N LYS A 247 -15.71 9.98 -19.38
CA LYS A 247 -15.79 11.26 -18.68
C LYS A 247 -14.90 11.31 -17.43
N LYS A 248 -14.79 10.18 -16.70
CA LYS A 248 -13.95 10.08 -15.49
C LYS A 248 -12.46 9.99 -15.84
N ILE A 249 -12.09 9.21 -16.85
CA ILE A 249 -10.67 8.98 -17.20
C ILE A 249 -10.07 10.05 -18.11
N ALA A 250 -10.90 10.82 -18.84
CA ALA A 250 -10.42 11.81 -19.82
C ALA A 250 -9.38 12.80 -19.25
N PRO A 251 -9.54 13.36 -18.03
CA PRO A 251 -8.53 14.26 -17.47
C PRO A 251 -7.15 13.61 -17.28
N GLU A 252 -7.12 12.32 -16.94
CA GLU A 252 -5.87 11.60 -16.63
C GLU A 252 -5.11 11.19 -17.89
N VAL A 253 -5.82 10.96 -19.00
CA VAL A 253 -5.21 10.43 -20.23
C VAL A 253 -4.92 11.48 -21.29
N GLN A 254 -5.44 12.70 -21.13
CA GLN A 254 -5.39 13.76 -22.14
C GLN A 254 -3.98 14.08 -22.61
N ASP A 255 -3.03 14.22 -21.71
CA ASP A 255 -1.62 14.54 -22.03
C ASP A 255 -0.96 13.42 -22.85
N ARG A 256 -1.27 12.15 -22.53
CA ARG A 256 -0.72 10.98 -23.25
C ARG A 256 -1.32 10.87 -24.66
N LEU A 257 -2.62 11.15 -24.78
CA LEU A 257 -3.28 11.22 -26.09
C LEU A 257 -2.68 12.30 -26.97
N GLN A 258 -2.41 13.50 -26.43
CA GLN A 258 -1.77 14.58 -27.19
C GLN A 258 -0.35 14.25 -27.63
N LYS A 259 0.40 13.48 -26.82
CA LYS A 259 1.75 13.00 -27.19
C LYS A 259 1.72 11.88 -28.23
N GLY A 260 0.56 11.34 -28.57
CA GLY A 260 0.44 10.24 -29.51
C GLY A 260 0.95 8.89 -28.98
N GLU A 261 0.93 8.67 -27.67
CA GLU A 261 1.37 7.44 -27.02
C GLU A 261 0.32 6.34 -27.13
N SER A 262 0.77 5.08 -27.22
CA SER A 262 -0.07 3.91 -26.95
C SER A 262 0.10 3.47 -25.50
N PHE A 263 -1.01 3.24 -24.78
CA PHE A 263 -0.98 2.95 -23.36
C PHE A 263 -2.28 2.30 -22.88
N ALA A 264 -2.22 1.69 -21.71
CA ALA A 264 -3.41 1.27 -20.96
C ALA A 264 -3.51 2.00 -19.63
N VAL A 265 -4.74 2.15 -19.14
CA VAL A 265 -5.08 2.58 -17.78
C VAL A 265 -6.10 1.61 -17.20
N TYR A 266 -6.14 1.50 -15.89
CA TYR A 266 -7.20 0.73 -15.24
C TYR A 266 -8.08 1.64 -14.40
N PHE A 267 -9.32 1.23 -14.25
CA PHE A 267 -10.31 1.96 -13.49
C PHE A 267 -11.20 1.00 -12.69
N PHE A 268 -11.47 1.37 -11.47
CA PHE A 268 -12.42 0.68 -10.60
C PHE A 268 -13.57 1.63 -10.29
N ASP A 269 -14.80 1.20 -10.52
CA ASP A 269 -15.98 1.99 -10.21
C ASP A 269 -17.14 1.09 -9.78
N GLU A 270 -17.57 1.29 -8.55
CA GLU A 270 -18.68 0.54 -7.94
C GLU A 270 -20.02 0.80 -8.67
N ASP A 271 -20.25 2.03 -9.12
CA ASP A 271 -21.53 2.46 -9.69
C ASP A 271 -21.71 2.03 -11.14
N ILE A 272 -20.63 2.10 -11.95
CA ILE A 272 -20.70 1.89 -13.39
C ILE A 272 -20.66 0.40 -13.74
N TYR A 273 -19.81 -0.39 -13.08
CA TYR A 273 -19.51 -1.76 -13.49
C TYR A 273 -19.62 -2.83 -12.40
N ASN A 274 -20.39 -2.58 -11.34
CA ASN A 274 -20.65 -3.53 -10.26
C ASN A 274 -19.34 -4.10 -9.65
N GLU A 275 -18.47 -3.20 -9.18
CA GLU A 275 -17.22 -3.54 -8.50
C GLU A 275 -16.18 -4.30 -9.33
N ARG A 276 -16.24 -4.20 -10.68
CA ARG A 276 -15.24 -4.85 -11.54
C ARG A 276 -14.15 -3.90 -12.01
N GLU A 277 -12.94 -4.42 -12.05
CA GLU A 277 -11.80 -3.73 -12.65
C GLU A 277 -11.92 -3.71 -14.18
N ILE A 278 -11.70 -2.54 -14.78
CA ILE A 278 -11.69 -2.36 -16.22
C ILE A 278 -10.33 -1.84 -16.64
N VAL A 279 -9.78 -2.48 -17.68
CA VAL A 279 -8.61 -1.97 -18.40
C VAL A 279 -9.08 -1.28 -19.66
N VAL A 280 -8.64 -0.05 -19.86
CA VAL A 280 -8.88 0.75 -21.06
C VAL A 280 -7.56 0.98 -21.77
N THR A 281 -7.42 0.40 -22.95
CA THR A 281 -6.19 0.51 -23.76
C THR A 281 -6.42 1.49 -24.92
N PHE A 282 -5.54 2.46 -25.05
CA PHE A 282 -5.49 3.42 -26.15
C PHE A 282 -4.35 3.07 -27.09
N LEU A 283 -4.67 2.66 -28.32
CA LEU A 283 -3.67 2.35 -29.34
C LEU A 283 -3.62 3.47 -30.37
N ALA A 284 -2.47 4.13 -30.47
CA ALA A 284 -2.24 5.15 -31.46
C ALA A 284 -2.22 4.56 -32.88
N VAL A 285 -3.07 5.07 -33.75
CA VAL A 285 -3.10 4.76 -35.16
C VAL A 285 -2.30 5.83 -35.90
N LYS A 286 -1.25 5.40 -36.59
CA LYS A 286 -0.34 6.30 -37.31
C LYS A 286 -0.58 6.20 -38.84
N ASN A 287 -0.50 7.35 -39.50
CA ASN A 287 -0.49 7.42 -40.94
C ASN A 287 0.92 7.13 -41.54
N LEU A 288 1.08 7.27 -42.85
CA LEU A 288 2.35 7.04 -43.53
C LEU A 288 3.47 7.99 -43.07
N ASP A 289 3.15 9.20 -42.65
CA ASP A 289 4.10 10.17 -42.05
C ASP A 289 4.48 9.82 -40.59
N ALA A 290 4.06 8.69 -40.05
CA ALA A 290 4.23 8.27 -38.68
C ALA A 290 3.55 9.20 -37.62
N LYS A 291 2.64 10.07 -38.05
CA LYS A 291 1.85 10.94 -37.17
C LYS A 291 0.66 10.18 -36.60
N THR A 292 0.39 10.33 -35.30
CA THR A 292 -0.81 9.78 -34.69
C THR A 292 -2.04 10.58 -35.12
N VAL A 293 -2.99 9.94 -35.76
CA VAL A 293 -4.16 10.56 -36.39
C VAL A 293 -5.49 10.03 -35.86
N ALA A 294 -5.45 8.88 -35.18
CA ALA A 294 -6.59 8.25 -34.54
C ALA A 294 -6.15 7.38 -33.37
N TYR A 295 -7.11 6.92 -32.58
CA TYR A 295 -6.91 5.90 -31.56
C TYR A 295 -7.96 4.79 -31.70
N ILE A 296 -7.52 3.56 -31.46
CA ILE A 296 -8.38 2.43 -31.17
C ILE A 296 -8.44 2.33 -29.65
N VAL A 297 -9.65 2.42 -29.10
CA VAL A 297 -9.87 2.32 -27.66
C VAL A 297 -10.52 0.99 -27.33
N HIS A 298 -9.85 0.18 -26.55
CA HIS A 298 -10.26 -1.16 -26.15
C HIS A 298 -10.66 -1.17 -24.69
N TYR A 299 -11.86 -1.67 -24.39
CA TYR A 299 -12.44 -1.78 -23.03
C TYR A 299 -12.60 -3.24 -22.68
N LYS A 300 -11.84 -3.69 -21.68
CA LYS A 300 -11.81 -5.08 -21.24
C LYS A 300 -12.10 -5.18 -19.74
N PHE A 301 -13.05 -6.03 -19.36
CA PHE A 301 -13.15 -6.48 -17.97
C PHE A 301 -11.99 -7.41 -17.66
N ASP A 302 -11.28 -7.15 -16.55
CA ASP A 302 -10.03 -7.82 -16.30
C ASP A 302 -10.01 -8.52 -14.94
N THR A 303 -10.32 -9.82 -14.97
CA THR A 303 -10.28 -10.68 -13.79
C THR A 303 -8.86 -10.96 -13.29
N PHE A 304 -7.85 -10.85 -14.16
CA PHE A 304 -6.47 -11.03 -13.74
C PHE A 304 -5.97 -9.83 -12.93
N LEU A 305 -6.34 -8.61 -13.35
CA LEU A 305 -6.03 -7.40 -12.58
C LEU A 305 -6.70 -7.43 -11.21
N GLU A 306 -7.97 -7.88 -11.14
CA GLU A 306 -8.69 -8.09 -9.89
C GLU A 306 -7.94 -9.07 -8.96
N LEU A 307 -7.49 -10.20 -9.51
CA LEU A 307 -6.69 -11.18 -8.77
C LEU A 307 -5.35 -10.61 -8.29
N LEU A 308 -4.64 -9.84 -9.13
CA LEU A 308 -3.38 -9.19 -8.81
C LEU A 308 -3.54 -8.20 -7.64
N LEU A 309 -4.59 -7.38 -7.69
CA LEU A 309 -4.92 -6.44 -6.62
C LEU A 309 -5.36 -7.15 -5.33
N GLY A 310 -6.12 -8.23 -5.45
CA GLY A 310 -6.51 -9.10 -4.34
C GLY A 310 -5.32 -9.74 -3.64
N LYS A 311 -4.37 -10.28 -4.41
CA LYS A 311 -3.11 -10.83 -3.90
C LYS A 311 -2.29 -9.79 -3.12
N THR A 312 -2.25 -8.57 -3.62
CA THR A 312 -1.53 -7.47 -2.95
C THR A 312 -2.18 -7.10 -1.61
N ARG A 313 -3.52 -7.06 -1.55
CA ARG A 313 -4.29 -6.84 -0.29
C ARG A 313 -4.06 -7.96 0.71
N ALA A 314 -4.09 -9.21 0.26
CA ALA A 314 -3.81 -10.38 1.11
C ALA A 314 -2.38 -10.35 1.68
N LEU A 315 -1.38 -10.03 0.85
CA LEU A 315 0.00 -9.89 1.29
C LEU A 315 0.15 -8.83 2.38
N PHE A 316 -0.47 -7.67 2.21
CA PHE A 316 -0.46 -6.61 3.22
C PHE A 316 -1.09 -7.10 4.54
N GLY A 317 -2.25 -7.78 4.47
CA GLY A 317 -2.88 -8.36 5.66
C GLY A 317 -2.00 -9.36 6.40
N VAL A 318 -1.29 -10.23 5.68
CA VAL A 318 -0.34 -11.19 6.28
C VAL A 318 0.84 -10.46 6.94
N LEU A 319 1.41 -9.46 6.29
CA LEU A 319 2.51 -8.66 6.87
C LEU A 319 2.08 -7.95 8.14
N THR A 320 0.92 -7.28 8.13
CA THR A 320 0.34 -6.64 9.32
C THR A 320 0.14 -7.63 10.46
N PHE A 321 -0.42 -8.81 10.18
CA PHE A 321 -0.59 -9.86 11.19
C PHE A 321 0.74 -10.32 11.80
N VAL A 322 1.76 -10.53 10.98
CA VAL A 322 3.10 -10.93 11.46
C VAL A 322 3.73 -9.83 12.33
N ILE A 323 3.63 -8.56 11.92
CA ILE A 323 4.16 -7.42 12.70
C ILE A 323 3.44 -7.31 14.06
N LEU A 324 2.11 -7.50 14.08
CA LEU A 324 1.33 -7.53 15.33
C LEU A 324 1.77 -8.67 16.25
N LEU A 325 1.97 -9.87 15.71
CA LEU A 325 2.43 -11.03 16.47
C LEU A 325 3.81 -10.79 17.10
N ILE A 326 4.75 -10.27 16.32
CA ILE A 326 6.10 -9.93 16.81
C ILE A 326 6.02 -8.85 17.90
N SER A 327 5.21 -7.82 17.69
CA SER A 327 5.01 -6.75 18.68
C SER A 327 4.42 -7.26 19.99
N PHE A 328 3.45 -8.18 19.91
CA PHE A 328 2.88 -8.84 21.07
C PHE A 328 3.91 -9.69 21.82
N MET A 329 4.70 -10.50 21.10
CA MET A 329 5.76 -11.31 21.69
C MET A 329 6.81 -10.43 22.40
N LEU A 330 7.21 -9.33 21.76
CA LEU A 330 8.15 -8.38 22.34
C LEU A 330 7.60 -7.75 23.64
N MET A 331 6.33 -7.37 23.63
CA MET A 331 5.66 -6.83 24.84
C MET A 331 5.62 -7.85 25.97
N ALA A 332 5.23 -9.08 25.67
CA ALA A 332 5.19 -10.18 26.64
C ALA A 332 6.60 -10.47 27.21
N TYR A 333 7.62 -10.47 26.38
CA TYR A 333 9.01 -10.65 26.79
C TYR A 333 9.52 -9.53 27.70
N LEU A 334 9.23 -8.27 27.36
CA LEU A 334 9.59 -7.13 28.22
C LEU A 334 8.87 -7.18 29.57
N PHE A 335 7.59 -7.58 29.58
CA PHE A 335 6.84 -7.79 30.83
C PHE A 335 7.46 -8.91 31.67
N TYR A 336 7.83 -10.03 31.06
CA TYR A 336 8.50 -11.15 31.73
C TYR A 336 9.84 -10.71 32.35
N ILE A 337 10.69 -10.00 31.61
CA ILE A 337 11.96 -9.48 32.15
C ILE A 337 11.73 -8.57 33.35
N LYS A 338 10.79 -7.61 33.24
CA LYS A 338 10.46 -6.68 34.34
C LYS A 338 10.00 -7.41 35.58
N LYS A 339 9.16 -8.44 35.44
CA LYS A 339 8.68 -9.28 36.56
C LYS A 339 9.86 -10.05 37.18
N LYS A 340 10.74 -10.61 36.36
CA LYS A 340 11.90 -11.35 36.84
C LYS A 340 12.90 -10.44 37.58
N GLN A 341 13.14 -9.24 37.06
CA GLN A 341 14.00 -8.26 37.74
C GLN A 341 13.47 -7.87 39.13
N LYS A 342 12.14 -7.59 39.22
CA LYS A 342 11.50 -7.28 40.51
C LYS A 342 11.65 -8.45 41.49
N SER A 343 11.42 -9.69 41.05
CA SER A 343 11.58 -10.87 41.91
C SER A 343 13.02 -11.03 42.41
N ILE A 344 14.02 -10.77 41.58
CA ILE A 344 15.44 -10.82 41.98
C ILE A 344 15.73 -9.70 43.01
N GLU A 345 15.24 -8.49 42.79
CA GLU A 345 15.42 -7.36 43.72
C GLU A 345 14.77 -7.63 45.09
N ASP A 346 13.55 -8.19 45.08
CA ASP A 346 12.84 -8.57 46.32
C ASP A 346 13.62 -9.65 47.08
N GLN A 347 14.12 -10.67 46.40
CA GLN A 347 14.95 -11.72 47.04
C GLN A 347 16.29 -11.18 47.60
N ALA A 348 16.88 -10.20 46.89
CA ALA A 348 18.14 -9.59 47.36
C ALA A 348 17.95 -8.64 48.53
N THR A 349 16.77 -8.01 48.67
CA THR A 349 16.51 -6.92 49.61
C THR A 349 15.62 -7.30 50.82
N HIS A 350 14.96 -8.46 50.80
CA HIS A 350 14.04 -8.88 51.83
C HIS A 350 14.50 -10.16 52.54
N ASP A 351 14.18 -10.28 53.82
CA ASP A 351 14.43 -11.47 54.65
C ASP A 351 13.47 -12.61 54.26
N ALA A 352 14.04 -13.80 54.07
CA ALA A 352 13.27 -14.94 53.57
C ALA A 352 12.18 -15.41 54.58
N LEU A 353 12.40 -15.28 55.89
CA LEU A 353 11.50 -15.72 56.93
C LEU A 353 10.38 -14.68 57.22
N THR A 354 10.78 -13.43 57.44
CA THR A 354 9.86 -12.37 57.94
C THR A 354 9.27 -11.52 56.81
N LYS A 355 9.80 -11.62 55.58
CA LYS A 355 9.40 -10.87 54.37
C LYS A 355 9.56 -9.33 54.47
N ILE A 356 10.10 -8.80 55.56
CA ILE A 356 10.53 -7.40 55.68
C ILE A 356 11.91 -7.20 55.06
N TYR A 357 12.43 -5.98 55.03
CA TYR A 357 13.78 -5.74 54.49
C TYR A 357 14.81 -6.56 55.27
N ASN A 358 15.79 -7.13 54.55
CA ASN A 358 16.96 -7.72 55.15
C ASN A 358 18.04 -6.64 55.42
N ARG A 359 19.16 -7.03 56.02
CA ARG A 359 20.29 -6.15 56.33
C ARG A 359 20.81 -5.37 55.09
N TYR A 360 20.85 -6.00 53.93
CA TYR A 360 21.28 -5.34 52.71
C TYR A 360 20.27 -4.27 52.26
N GLY A 361 18.97 -4.59 52.27
CA GLY A 361 17.88 -3.66 51.94
C GLY A 361 17.87 -2.44 52.87
N ILE A 362 17.99 -2.67 54.19
CA ILE A 362 18.10 -1.60 55.21
C ILE A 362 19.31 -0.71 54.97
N ASN A 363 20.50 -1.28 54.77
CA ASN A 363 21.68 -0.48 54.49
C ASN A 363 21.54 0.42 53.25
N ARG A 364 20.94 -0.08 52.20
CA ARG A 364 20.64 0.69 50.97
C ARG A 364 19.70 1.86 51.27
N VAL A 365 18.60 1.61 52.01
CA VAL A 365 17.65 2.66 52.39
C VAL A 365 18.29 3.68 53.30
N LEU A 366 19.02 3.24 54.33
CA LEU A 366 19.68 4.12 55.29
C LEU A 366 20.73 5.04 54.60
N SER A 367 21.52 4.50 53.67
CA SER A 367 22.47 5.29 52.87
C SER A 367 21.77 6.39 52.07
N ASN A 368 20.61 6.08 51.47
CA ASN A 368 19.79 7.06 50.74
C ASN A 368 19.23 8.13 51.70
N LYS A 369 18.76 7.75 52.90
CA LYS A 369 18.23 8.70 53.91
C LYS A 369 19.30 9.63 54.47
N ILE A 370 20.50 9.16 54.67
CA ILE A 370 21.67 10.00 55.01
C ILE A 370 21.97 11.00 53.90
N TYR A 371 21.90 10.55 52.61
CA TYR A 371 22.12 11.45 51.47
C TYR A 371 21.01 12.53 51.39
N GLU A 372 19.74 12.15 51.58
CA GLU A 372 18.61 13.07 51.63
C GLU A 372 18.77 14.08 52.77
N TYR A 373 19.15 13.64 53.99
CA TYR A 373 19.42 14.53 55.11
C TYR A 373 20.50 15.56 54.79
N LYS A 374 21.62 15.12 54.22
CA LYS A 374 22.72 16.01 53.85
C LYS A 374 22.31 17.08 52.83
N ARG A 375 21.41 16.73 51.93
CA ARG A 375 20.98 17.63 50.84
C ARG A 375 19.82 18.53 51.22
N TYR A 376 18.84 17.99 51.93
CA TYR A 376 17.56 18.68 52.16
C TYR A 376 17.36 19.05 53.64
N GLN A 377 18.24 18.61 54.52
CA GLN A 377 18.12 18.79 55.98
C GLN A 377 16.80 18.20 56.56
N GLU A 378 16.23 17.19 55.87
CA GLU A 378 15.05 16.48 56.34
C GLU A 378 15.48 15.46 57.41
N THR A 379 15.09 15.70 58.66
CA THR A 379 15.45 14.80 59.75
C THR A 379 14.81 13.44 59.65
N PHE A 380 15.44 12.42 60.22
CA PHE A 380 14.87 11.09 60.40
C PHE A 380 15.47 10.44 61.62
N SER A 381 14.72 9.48 62.19
CA SER A 381 15.22 8.71 63.33
C SER A 381 15.29 7.23 63.00
N ILE A 382 16.08 6.49 63.72
CA ILE A 382 16.12 5.04 63.67
C ILE A 382 15.79 4.44 65.04
N ILE A 383 15.11 3.31 65.01
CA ILE A 383 14.88 2.46 66.18
C ILE A 383 15.62 1.15 65.90
N PHE A 384 16.55 0.77 66.72
CA PHE A 384 17.19 -0.52 66.70
C PHE A 384 16.73 -1.33 67.88
N PHE A 385 16.20 -2.52 67.68
CA PHE A 385 15.67 -3.32 68.77
C PHE A 385 15.94 -4.81 68.62
N ASP A 386 15.92 -5.52 69.73
CA ASP A 386 16.26 -6.94 69.83
C ASP A 386 15.26 -7.64 70.78
N ILE A 387 15.02 -8.92 70.52
CA ILE A 387 14.12 -9.75 71.33
C ILE A 387 14.83 -10.21 72.59
N ASP A 388 14.32 -9.83 73.72
CA ASP A 388 14.91 -10.18 75.02
C ASP A 388 14.87 -11.70 75.25
N TYR A 389 16.05 -12.27 75.57
CA TYR A 389 16.19 -13.69 75.87
C TYR A 389 15.77 -14.64 74.73
N PHE A 390 15.87 -14.23 73.48
CA PHE A 390 15.42 -15.03 72.34
C PHE A 390 16.11 -16.39 72.23
N LYS A 391 17.36 -16.48 72.64
CA LYS A 391 18.08 -17.75 72.74
C LYS A 391 17.34 -18.75 73.65
N ASN A 392 16.83 -18.28 74.82
CA ASN A 392 16.08 -19.15 75.70
C ASN A 392 14.77 -19.64 75.08
N VAL A 393 14.14 -18.84 74.22
CA VAL A 393 12.94 -19.27 73.45
C VAL A 393 13.31 -20.42 72.55
N ASN A 394 14.42 -20.29 71.76
CA ASN A 394 14.87 -21.33 70.86
C ASN A 394 15.31 -22.61 71.62
N ASP A 395 16.04 -22.45 72.73
CA ASP A 395 16.54 -23.57 73.52
C ASP A 395 15.39 -24.33 74.24
N THR A 396 14.28 -23.64 74.61
CA THR A 396 13.17 -24.24 75.34
C THR A 396 12.08 -24.79 74.41
N TYR A 397 11.74 -24.05 73.39
CA TYR A 397 10.59 -24.37 72.50
C TYR A 397 10.93 -24.79 71.10
N GLY A 398 12.25 -24.78 70.73
CA GLY A 398 12.73 -25.15 69.41
C GLY A 398 12.73 -23.97 68.42
N HIS A 399 13.51 -24.15 67.30
CA HIS A 399 13.69 -23.12 66.28
C HIS A 399 12.38 -22.78 65.55
N ASP A 400 11.47 -23.73 65.36
CA ASP A 400 10.18 -23.48 64.71
C ASP A 400 9.33 -22.46 65.46
N ILE A 401 9.35 -22.49 66.80
CA ILE A 401 8.68 -21.52 67.65
C ILE A 401 9.45 -20.18 67.61
N GLY A 402 10.74 -20.21 67.60
CA GLY A 402 11.56 -19.01 67.41
C GLY A 402 11.24 -18.31 66.07
N ASP A 403 11.14 -19.06 64.98
CA ASP A 403 10.76 -18.52 63.68
C ASP A 403 9.32 -17.94 63.69
N PHE A 404 8.39 -18.60 64.36
CA PHE A 404 7.04 -18.10 64.57
C PHE A 404 7.04 -16.76 65.37
N VAL A 405 7.85 -16.65 66.44
CA VAL A 405 8.00 -15.39 67.21
C VAL A 405 8.55 -14.28 66.28
N LEU A 406 9.60 -14.54 65.51
CA LEU A 406 10.18 -13.58 64.57
C LEU A 406 9.15 -13.08 63.54
N GLN A 407 8.39 -13.99 62.96
CA GLN A 407 7.32 -13.64 61.98
C GLN A 407 6.21 -12.81 62.61
N ASN A 408 5.77 -13.14 63.86
CA ASN A 408 4.73 -12.37 64.55
C ASN A 408 5.22 -10.99 64.97
N ILE A 409 6.47 -10.85 65.44
CA ILE A 409 7.06 -9.54 65.72
C ILE A 409 7.10 -8.71 64.44
N ALA A 410 7.55 -9.29 63.33
CA ALA A 410 7.53 -8.59 62.07
C ALA A 410 6.13 -8.09 61.69
N LYS A 411 5.10 -8.91 61.89
CA LYS A 411 3.69 -8.54 61.65
C LYS A 411 3.19 -7.46 62.60
N ILE A 412 3.48 -7.59 63.89
CA ILE A 412 3.10 -6.60 64.92
C ILE A 412 3.71 -5.25 64.58
N VAL A 413 5.00 -5.18 64.32
CA VAL A 413 5.70 -3.94 63.99
C VAL A 413 5.16 -3.33 62.73
N SER A 414 5.04 -4.12 61.64
CA SER A 414 4.51 -3.63 60.35
C SER A 414 3.10 -3.03 60.48
N ASN A 415 2.23 -3.58 61.36
CA ASN A 415 0.89 -3.08 61.58
C ASN A 415 0.83 -1.82 62.50
N ASN A 416 1.93 -1.50 63.17
CA ASN A 416 2.01 -0.39 64.13
C ASN A 416 2.85 0.80 63.68
N ILE A 417 3.49 0.72 62.53
CA ILE A 417 4.24 1.80 61.88
C ILE A 417 3.46 2.34 60.66
N ARG A 418 3.87 3.48 60.13
CA ARG A 418 3.26 4.10 58.94
C ARG A 418 3.76 3.41 57.68
N GLU A 419 3.01 3.51 56.59
CA GLU A 419 3.44 3.01 55.26
C GLU A 419 4.75 3.67 54.78
N SER A 420 5.02 4.89 55.21
CA SER A 420 6.28 5.62 54.89
C SER A 420 7.48 5.14 55.69
N ASP A 421 7.26 4.40 56.77
CA ASP A 421 8.33 3.92 57.65
C ASP A 421 8.93 2.64 57.04
N ILE A 422 10.21 2.46 57.23
CA ILE A 422 10.94 1.33 56.64
C ILE A 422 11.36 0.38 57.75
N PHE A 423 11.00 -0.88 57.62
CA PHE A 423 11.25 -1.88 58.61
C PHE A 423 12.01 -3.08 58.06
N GLY A 424 13.02 -3.55 58.79
CA GLY A 424 13.81 -4.69 58.39
C GLY A 424 14.43 -5.47 59.54
N ARG A 425 14.85 -6.70 59.20
CA ARG A 425 15.60 -7.61 60.07
C ARG A 425 17.08 -7.42 59.83
N TRP A 426 17.81 -7.00 60.89
CA TRP A 426 19.24 -6.72 60.79
C TRP A 426 20.10 -7.98 60.88
N GLY A 427 19.71 -8.90 61.76
CA GLY A 427 20.37 -10.18 61.94
C GLY A 427 19.60 -11.00 62.98
N GLY A 428 19.77 -12.28 63.11
CA GLY A 428 19.20 -13.14 64.16
C GLY A 428 17.81 -12.68 64.69
N GLU A 429 17.87 -12.06 65.86
CA GLU A 429 16.75 -11.51 66.63
C GLU A 429 16.68 -9.97 66.60
N GLU A 430 17.52 -9.30 65.80
CA GLU A 430 17.67 -7.85 65.71
C GLU A 430 16.87 -7.24 64.55
N PHE A 431 16.24 -6.13 64.82
CA PHE A 431 15.36 -5.41 63.87
C PHE A 431 15.65 -3.91 63.88
N ILE A 432 15.42 -3.27 62.73
CA ILE A 432 15.57 -1.83 62.55
C ILE A 432 14.30 -1.24 61.96
N VAL A 433 13.84 -0.13 62.51
CA VAL A 433 12.82 0.74 61.91
C VAL A 433 13.48 2.09 61.59
N ILE A 434 13.35 2.56 60.35
CA ILE A 434 13.73 3.89 59.92
C ILE A 434 12.47 4.73 59.80
N LEU A 435 12.42 5.86 60.49
CA LEU A 435 11.27 6.76 60.57
C LEU A 435 11.58 8.08 59.84
N PRO A 436 11.24 8.23 58.57
CA PRO A 436 11.46 9.47 57.82
C PRO A 436 10.68 10.64 58.43
N LYS A 437 11.27 11.85 58.42
CA LYS A 437 10.65 13.11 58.89
C LYS A 437 10.13 13.03 60.33
N THR A 438 10.78 12.24 61.17
CA THR A 438 10.39 11.97 62.53
C THR A 438 11.52 12.36 63.48
N PRO A 439 11.33 13.38 64.35
CA PRO A 439 12.31 13.79 65.35
C PRO A 439 12.38 12.79 66.50
N LEU A 440 13.45 12.87 67.30
CA LEU A 440 13.73 11.92 68.37
C LEU A 440 12.58 11.68 69.35
N ASN A 441 11.93 12.74 69.81
CA ASN A 441 10.81 12.63 70.79
C ASN A 441 9.64 11.83 70.23
N GLU A 442 9.33 11.97 68.94
CA GLU A 442 8.27 11.18 68.26
C GLU A 442 8.74 9.72 68.04
N ALA A 443 10.01 9.51 67.66
CA ALA A 443 10.58 8.17 67.47
C ALA A 443 10.57 7.38 68.80
N VAL A 444 10.84 8.01 69.92
CA VAL A 444 10.72 7.41 71.29
C VAL A 444 9.29 7.00 71.57
N ARG A 445 8.30 7.82 71.18
CA ARG A 445 6.89 7.44 71.32
C ARG A 445 6.54 6.21 70.48
N VAL A 446 7.00 6.16 69.26
CA VAL A 446 6.81 4.98 68.38
C VAL A 446 7.46 3.75 68.99
N ALA A 447 8.72 3.84 69.47
CA ALA A 447 9.43 2.73 70.09
C ALA A 447 8.69 2.23 71.34
N ASN A 448 8.16 3.13 72.18
CA ASN A 448 7.36 2.76 73.35
C ASN A 448 6.02 2.11 73.00
N LYS A 449 5.39 2.56 71.89
CA LYS A 449 4.19 1.92 71.39
C LYS A 449 4.49 0.48 70.93
N LEU A 450 5.55 0.29 70.14
CA LEU A 450 6.02 -1.03 69.61
C LEU A 450 6.34 -1.95 70.83
N ARG A 451 7.11 -1.45 71.77
CA ARG A 451 7.47 -2.20 72.99
C ARG A 451 6.21 -2.74 73.68
N LYS A 452 5.23 -1.86 73.94
CA LYS A 452 3.96 -2.24 74.62
C LYS A 452 3.14 -3.23 73.80
N SER A 453 3.09 -3.03 72.43
CA SER A 453 2.35 -3.93 71.58
C SER A 453 2.98 -5.33 71.52
N ILE A 454 4.30 -5.44 71.55
CA ILE A 454 5.01 -6.73 71.59
C ILE A 454 4.79 -7.36 73.00
N GLU A 455 4.98 -6.59 74.05
CA GLU A 455 4.82 -7.05 75.47
C GLU A 455 3.42 -7.58 75.75
N SER A 456 2.38 -7.02 75.15
CA SER A 456 0.97 -7.39 75.36
C SER A 456 0.52 -8.55 74.42
N GLU A 457 1.32 -8.94 73.46
CA GLU A 457 0.96 -10.02 72.55
C GLU A 457 1.15 -11.39 73.13
N HIS A 458 0.24 -12.30 72.81
CA HIS A 458 0.30 -13.69 73.26
C HIS A 458 0.84 -14.59 72.17
N PHE A 459 2.10 -15.03 72.31
CA PHE A 459 2.82 -15.82 71.27
C PHE A 459 2.53 -17.33 71.40
N GLY A 460 1.56 -17.75 72.18
CA GLY A 460 1.20 -19.17 72.35
C GLY A 460 2.19 -19.98 73.22
N ILE A 461 3.08 -19.33 73.93
CA ILE A 461 4.07 -19.91 74.85
C ILE A 461 3.91 -19.27 76.25
N GLU A 462 4.36 -19.98 77.24
CA GLU A 462 4.31 -19.47 78.61
C GLU A 462 5.28 -18.32 78.88
N GLN A 463 6.41 -18.31 78.18
CA GLN A 463 7.39 -17.26 78.31
C GLN A 463 6.86 -15.96 77.69
N LYS A 464 6.87 -14.89 78.45
CA LYS A 464 6.54 -13.54 77.96
C LYS A 464 7.66 -13.04 77.03
N ILE A 465 7.28 -12.62 75.81
CA ILE A 465 8.20 -12.03 74.88
C ILE A 465 8.26 -10.52 75.05
N THR A 466 9.43 -9.97 75.21
CA THR A 466 9.69 -8.53 75.27
C THR A 466 10.86 -8.17 74.37
N CYS A 467 10.97 -6.88 74.11
CA CYS A 467 12.10 -6.35 73.32
C CYS A 467 12.72 -5.13 73.99
N SER A 468 13.98 -4.97 73.86
CA SER A 468 14.76 -3.79 74.19
C SER A 468 15.02 -2.91 73.00
N PHE A 469 14.99 -1.60 73.22
CA PHE A 469 15.00 -0.62 72.09
C PHE A 469 16.06 0.46 72.29
N GLY A 470 16.90 0.73 71.27
CA GLY A 470 17.77 1.89 71.17
C GLY A 470 17.23 2.84 70.10
N VAL A 471 17.06 4.11 70.41
CA VAL A 471 16.48 5.12 69.53
C VAL A 471 17.43 6.30 69.39
N THR A 472 17.67 6.71 68.13
CA THR A 472 18.51 7.88 67.85
C THR A 472 18.01 8.62 66.64
N GLU A 473 18.22 9.92 66.62
CA GLU A 473 17.98 10.81 65.46
C GLU A 473 19.29 11.04 64.71
N VAL A 474 19.20 11.24 63.37
CA VAL A 474 20.35 11.61 62.52
C VAL A 474 20.92 12.95 62.98
N ARG A 475 22.25 13.07 62.94
CA ARG A 475 23.00 14.30 63.29
C ARG A 475 23.89 14.73 62.14
N GLU A 476 24.29 15.98 62.16
CA GLU A 476 25.28 16.47 61.22
C GLU A 476 26.59 15.66 61.34
N GLY A 477 27.15 15.30 60.18
CA GLY A 477 28.36 14.45 60.09
C GLY A 477 28.11 12.95 60.18
N ASP A 478 26.89 12.50 60.43
CA ASP A 478 26.59 11.05 60.46
C ASP A 478 26.82 10.35 59.12
N THR A 479 27.31 9.14 59.24
CA THR A 479 27.26 8.08 58.24
C THR A 479 26.27 7.02 58.66
N ALA A 480 25.85 6.12 57.76
CA ALA A 480 25.00 4.99 58.15
C ALA A 480 25.63 4.16 59.27
N SER A 481 26.97 3.98 59.25
CA SER A 481 27.67 3.23 60.27
C SER A 481 27.69 3.92 61.66
N THR A 482 27.92 5.25 61.71
CA THR A 482 27.93 5.97 63.00
C THR A 482 26.57 6.06 63.62
N LEU A 483 25.51 6.25 62.82
CA LEU A 483 24.11 6.27 63.25
C LEU A 483 23.69 4.92 63.80
N LEU A 484 23.99 3.83 63.11
CA LEU A 484 23.68 2.46 63.53
C LEU A 484 24.45 2.12 64.82
N LYS A 485 25.71 2.46 64.90
CA LYS A 485 26.51 2.22 66.10
C LYS A 485 25.92 2.91 67.34
N ARG A 486 25.47 4.14 67.20
CA ARG A 486 24.84 4.90 68.28
C ARG A 486 23.49 4.27 68.72
N ALA A 487 22.68 3.78 67.79
CA ALA A 487 21.45 3.09 68.11
C ALA A 487 21.70 1.75 68.81
N ASP A 488 22.76 1.03 68.40
CA ASP A 488 23.19 -0.22 69.03
C ASP A 488 23.73 0.01 70.46
N GLU A 489 24.51 1.07 70.69
CA GLU A 489 24.96 1.47 72.02
C GLU A 489 23.75 1.73 72.96
N TYR A 490 22.69 2.39 72.48
CA TYR A 490 21.48 2.59 73.25
C TYR A 490 20.68 1.31 73.48
N LEU A 491 20.63 0.41 72.52
CA LEU A 491 20.05 -0.92 72.67
C LEU A 491 20.81 -1.73 73.74
N TYR A 492 22.12 -1.67 73.74
CA TYR A 492 22.94 -2.32 74.73
C TYR A 492 22.63 -1.78 76.17
N ILE A 493 22.55 -0.44 76.31
CA ILE A 493 22.16 0.18 77.61
C ILE A 493 20.74 -0.27 78.03
N ALA A 494 19.82 -0.43 77.08
CA ALA A 494 18.47 -0.93 77.39
C ALA A 494 18.49 -2.36 77.97
N LYS A 495 19.32 -3.23 77.37
CA LYS A 495 19.53 -4.60 77.81
C LYS A 495 20.15 -4.64 79.26
N GLU A 496 21.13 -3.79 79.54
CA GLU A 496 21.78 -3.68 80.85
C GLU A 496 20.86 -3.01 81.89
N SER A 497 19.91 -2.14 81.51
CA SER A 497 18.97 -1.44 82.41
C SER A 497 17.76 -2.27 82.84
N GLY A 498 17.79 -3.60 82.55
CA GLY A 498 16.74 -4.52 82.97
C GLY A 498 15.83 -5.02 81.85
N ARG A 499 16.18 -4.69 80.63
CA ARG A 499 15.43 -5.08 79.36
C ARG A 499 14.01 -4.49 79.34
N ASN A 500 13.26 -4.84 78.33
CA ASN A 500 11.91 -4.36 78.08
C ASN A 500 11.75 -2.83 78.24
N CYS A 501 12.67 -2.07 77.76
CA CYS A 501 12.71 -0.61 77.88
C CYS A 501 13.24 0.05 76.59
N VAL A 502 13.00 1.37 76.53
CA VAL A 502 13.50 2.23 75.43
C VAL A 502 14.55 3.16 76.00
N VAL A 503 15.72 3.16 75.37
CA VAL A 503 16.81 4.10 75.63
C VAL A 503 17.05 4.98 74.42
N SER A 504 17.27 6.27 74.67
CA SER A 504 17.53 7.27 73.68
C SER A 504 18.60 8.29 74.12
N ASP A 505 19.02 9.17 73.25
CA ASP A 505 19.91 10.29 73.52
C ASP A 505 19.52 11.07 74.79
N GLU A 506 18.17 11.32 75.01
CA GLU A 506 17.69 12.08 76.14
C GLU A 506 17.78 11.31 77.47
N SER A 507 17.55 10.00 77.42
CA SER A 507 17.59 9.16 78.59
C SER A 507 18.99 8.94 79.19
N VAL A 508 20.03 9.03 78.32
CA VAL A 508 21.45 8.93 78.71
C VAL A 508 21.93 10.26 79.33
N ASN A 509 21.57 11.39 78.69
CA ASN A 509 21.95 12.71 79.21
C ASN A 509 21.30 13.03 80.62
N ASN A 510 20.08 12.55 80.85
CA ASN A 510 19.38 12.72 82.18
C ASN A 510 19.95 11.82 83.29
N LYS A 511 20.76 10.81 83.01
CA LYS A 511 21.45 9.97 83.97
C LYS A 511 22.85 10.47 84.35
N LEU A 512 23.41 11.38 83.54
CA LEU A 512 24.72 11.97 83.69
C LEU A 512 24.71 13.35 84.37
N ASN A 513 23.50 13.94 84.57
CA ASN A 513 23.24 15.11 85.37
C ASN A 513 22.52 14.70 86.65
#